data_18817d58f7e9fd890c521b032700636f
#
_entry.id   18817d58f7e9fd890c521b032700636f
#
_cell.length_a   1.000
_cell.length_b   1.000
_cell.length_c   1.000
_cell.angle_alpha   90.00
_cell.angle_beta   90.00
_cell.angle_gamma   90.00
#
_symmetry.space_group_name_H-M   'P 1'
#
loop_
_entity.id
_entity.type
_entity.pdbx_description
1 polymer ?
#
loop_
_entity_poly.entity_id
_entity_poly.type
_entity_poly.pdbx_seq_one_letter_code
_entity_poly.pdbx_strand_id
1 'polypeptide(L)'
;TGDKLISEVSKTDLIFIPAVWRNPKAALNAHPELVQWLNRQAREGAILCAATTGAYFCAATGKLERAQATTHWRFFDEFEALFPNVDLQRKRFITYSNGIYCLGSVNAIRDIIVHVINDMYGDQIANEVARHFMHELKKSYATELLQQSQEGSHYDERVIQIQEQLQSRFSERTKMVD
;
A
#
# COMPACT_ATOMS: atom_id res chain seq x y z
N THR A 1 3.85 -18.39 -13.55
CA THR A 1 5.23 -18.55 -14.04
C THR A 1 5.77 -17.16 -14.29
N GLY A 2 6.89 -16.78 -13.66
CA GLY A 2 7.58 -15.53 -13.95
C GLY A 2 8.36 -15.62 -15.26
N ASP A 3 8.57 -14.48 -15.92
CA ASP A 3 9.30 -14.44 -17.19
C ASP A 3 10.81 -14.52 -16.98
N LYS A 4 11.29 -14.10 -15.78
CA LYS A 4 12.71 -14.11 -15.39
C LYS A 4 12.88 -14.48 -13.93
N LEU A 5 14.04 -15.05 -13.61
CA LEU A 5 14.48 -15.20 -12.22
C LEU A 5 15.03 -13.87 -11.68
N ILE A 6 14.93 -13.64 -10.37
CA ILE A 6 15.49 -12.43 -9.74
C ILE A 6 17.01 -12.31 -9.96
N SER A 7 17.71 -13.43 -10.12
CA SER A 7 19.14 -13.47 -10.43
C SER A 7 19.47 -12.95 -11.83
N GLU A 8 18.51 -12.96 -12.75
CA GLU A 8 18.65 -12.48 -14.13
C GLU A 8 18.34 -10.99 -14.28
N VAL A 9 17.79 -10.37 -13.22
CA VAL A 9 17.47 -8.93 -13.20
C VAL A 9 18.60 -8.17 -12.51
N SER A 10 19.45 -7.54 -13.33
CA SER A 10 20.60 -6.79 -12.83
C SER A 10 20.21 -5.46 -12.20
N LYS A 11 19.29 -4.72 -12.85
CA LYS A 11 18.79 -3.42 -12.40
C LYS A 11 17.35 -3.21 -12.83
N THR A 12 16.58 -2.51 -11.98
CA THR A 12 15.23 -2.05 -12.31
C THR A 12 14.96 -0.71 -11.63
N ASP A 13 13.99 0.05 -12.13
CA ASP A 13 13.62 1.37 -11.59
C ASP A 13 12.49 1.27 -10.58
N LEU A 14 11.60 0.28 -10.74
CA LEU A 14 10.43 0.08 -9.89
C LEU A 14 10.21 -1.41 -9.62
N ILE A 15 9.97 -1.75 -8.36
CA ILE A 15 9.63 -3.11 -7.93
C ILE A 15 8.31 -3.07 -7.20
N PHE A 16 7.35 -3.84 -7.69
CA PHE A 16 6.07 -4.04 -7.04
C PHE A 16 6.07 -5.38 -6.29
N ILE A 17 5.94 -5.33 -4.96
CA ILE A 17 5.94 -6.51 -4.08
C ILE A 17 4.49 -6.79 -3.72
N PRO A 18 3.91 -7.90 -4.23
CA PRO A 18 2.51 -8.22 -3.98
C PRO A 18 2.25 -8.61 -2.52
N ALA A 19 0.97 -8.68 -2.18
CA ALA A 19 0.53 -9.24 -0.91
C ALA A 19 0.92 -10.73 -0.80
N VAL A 20 1.51 -11.09 0.32
CA VAL A 20 1.80 -12.48 0.67
C VAL A 20 0.64 -13.02 1.51
N TRP A 21 -0.01 -14.04 0.98
CA TRP A 21 -1.18 -14.63 1.63
C TRP A 21 -0.78 -15.59 2.77
N ARG A 22 -1.61 -15.63 3.82
CA ARG A 22 -1.58 -16.54 4.96
C ARG A 22 -0.47 -16.28 5.99
N ASN A 23 0.80 -16.46 5.64
CA ASN A 23 1.90 -16.36 6.61
C ASN A 23 3.08 -15.58 6.01
N PRO A 24 3.07 -14.25 6.12
CA PRO A 24 4.15 -13.40 5.58
C PRO A 24 5.49 -13.65 6.27
N LYS A 25 5.51 -13.98 7.56
CA LYS A 25 6.73 -14.33 8.32
C LYS A 25 7.37 -15.61 7.79
N ALA A 26 6.58 -16.65 7.52
CA ALA A 26 7.10 -17.88 6.95
C ALA A 26 7.65 -17.65 5.53
N ALA A 27 6.97 -16.89 4.70
CA ALA A 27 7.44 -16.53 3.37
C ALA A 27 8.75 -15.72 3.43
N LEU A 28 8.86 -14.76 4.35
CA LEU A 28 10.08 -13.99 4.56
C LEU A 28 11.27 -14.90 4.91
N ASN A 29 11.06 -15.83 5.82
CA ASN A 29 12.11 -16.78 6.27
C ASN A 29 12.51 -17.77 5.15
N ALA A 30 11.58 -18.11 4.26
CA ALA A 30 11.83 -19.02 3.16
C ALA A 30 12.61 -18.38 1.99
N HIS A 31 12.64 -17.03 1.92
CA HIS A 31 13.21 -16.30 0.77
C HIS A 31 14.18 -15.19 1.20
N PRO A 32 15.27 -15.49 1.95
CA PRO A 32 16.26 -14.49 2.32
C PRO A 32 16.99 -13.88 1.12
N GLU A 33 17.13 -14.64 0.02
CA GLU A 33 17.70 -14.16 -1.24
C GLU A 33 16.90 -13.02 -1.87
N LEU A 34 15.57 -13.05 -1.71
CA LEU A 34 14.71 -11.96 -2.20
C LEU A 34 14.97 -10.68 -1.41
N VAL A 35 15.12 -10.76 -0.08
CA VAL A 35 15.44 -9.59 0.76
C VAL A 35 16.79 -8.99 0.36
N GLN A 36 17.80 -9.83 0.13
CA GLN A 36 19.12 -9.37 -0.32
C GLN A 36 19.04 -8.68 -1.69
N TRP A 37 18.29 -9.27 -2.62
CA TRP A 37 18.08 -8.69 -3.95
C TRP A 37 17.34 -7.35 -3.86
N LEU A 38 16.24 -7.25 -3.10
CA LEU A 38 15.50 -6.00 -2.88
C LEU A 38 16.40 -4.91 -2.28
N ASN A 39 17.24 -5.27 -1.30
CA ASN A 39 18.17 -4.33 -0.68
C ASN A 39 19.19 -3.80 -1.69
N ARG A 40 19.73 -4.66 -2.56
CA ARG A 40 20.63 -4.25 -3.65
C ARG A 40 19.92 -3.30 -4.61
N GLN A 41 18.76 -3.66 -5.14
CA GLN A 41 17.99 -2.84 -6.07
C GLN A 41 17.65 -1.46 -5.49
N ALA A 42 17.23 -1.43 -4.21
CA ALA A 42 16.92 -0.18 -3.54
C ALA A 42 18.16 0.70 -3.27
N ARG A 43 19.36 0.11 -3.12
CA ARG A 43 20.62 0.87 -3.06
C ARG A 43 21.00 1.46 -4.42
N GLU A 44 20.63 0.81 -5.50
CA GLU A 44 20.83 1.24 -6.89
C GLU A 44 19.77 2.25 -7.37
N GLY A 45 18.82 2.64 -6.48
CA GLY A 45 17.84 3.68 -6.73
C GLY A 45 16.46 3.18 -7.14
N ALA A 46 16.20 1.87 -7.11
CA ALA A 46 14.88 1.33 -7.38
C ALA A 46 13.86 1.80 -6.32
N ILE A 47 12.68 2.22 -6.78
CA ILE A 47 11.52 2.47 -5.93
C ILE A 47 10.86 1.13 -5.60
N LEU A 48 10.58 0.88 -4.31
CA LEU A 48 9.85 -0.30 -3.88
C LEU A 48 8.40 0.08 -3.55
N CYS A 49 7.44 -0.67 -4.06
CA CYS A 49 6.02 -0.53 -3.75
C CYS A 49 5.52 -1.84 -3.14
N ALA A 50 5.28 -1.85 -1.83
CA ALA A 50 4.86 -3.03 -1.10
C ALA A 50 3.35 -3.01 -0.83
N ALA A 51 2.62 -3.94 -1.45
CA ALA A 51 1.21 -4.11 -1.21
C ALA A 51 0.98 -4.92 0.08
N THR A 52 0.33 -4.33 1.04
CA THR A 52 -0.10 -4.95 2.30
C THR A 52 1.04 -5.72 3.01
N THR A 53 0.96 -7.04 3.11
CA THR A 53 1.99 -7.89 3.72
C THR A 53 3.30 -7.98 2.92
N GLY A 54 3.36 -7.45 1.71
CA GLY A 54 4.63 -7.22 0.99
C GLY A 54 5.59 -6.31 1.76
N ALA A 55 5.06 -5.46 2.67
CA ALA A 55 5.84 -4.58 3.55
C ALA A 55 6.83 -5.35 4.46
N TYR A 56 6.58 -6.62 4.75
CA TYR A 56 7.51 -7.47 5.52
C TYR A 56 8.86 -7.60 4.84
N PHE A 57 8.87 -7.78 3.52
CA PHE A 57 10.10 -7.87 2.75
C PHE A 57 10.85 -6.53 2.71
N CYS A 58 10.11 -5.42 2.61
CA CYS A 58 10.72 -4.08 2.66
C CYS A 58 11.31 -3.78 4.03
N ALA A 59 10.61 -4.11 5.13
CA ALA A 59 11.11 -3.92 6.49
C ALA A 59 12.36 -4.77 6.76
N ALA A 60 12.39 -6.01 6.25
CA ALA A 60 13.53 -6.90 6.40
C ALA A 60 14.81 -6.43 5.68
N THR A 61 14.71 -5.51 4.72
CA THR A 61 15.90 -4.86 4.13
C THR A 61 16.63 -3.92 5.09
N GLY A 62 16.02 -3.58 6.24
CA GLY A 62 16.52 -2.60 7.21
C GLY A 62 16.29 -1.14 6.79
N LYS A 63 15.81 -0.86 5.59
CA LYS A 63 15.62 0.51 5.08
C LYS A 63 14.44 1.26 5.73
N LEU A 64 13.56 0.53 6.42
CA LEU A 64 12.43 1.11 7.16
C LEU A 64 12.72 1.31 8.66
N GLU A 65 13.95 1.05 9.12
CA GLU A 65 14.33 1.35 10.51
C GLU A 65 14.17 2.85 10.82
N ARG A 66 13.41 3.15 11.88
CA ARG A 66 13.06 4.51 12.31
C ARG A 66 12.33 5.33 11.23
N ALA A 67 11.70 4.65 10.29
CA ALA A 67 10.96 5.25 9.19
C ALA A 67 9.50 4.78 9.21
N GLN A 68 8.61 5.61 8.66
CA GLN A 68 7.19 5.31 8.61
C GLN A 68 6.90 4.18 7.63
N ALA A 69 6.08 3.22 8.07
CA ALA A 69 5.56 2.17 7.23
C ALA A 69 4.13 1.81 7.62
N THR A 70 3.41 1.19 6.72
CA THR A 70 2.12 0.56 7.02
C THR A 70 2.06 -0.84 6.39
N THR A 71 1.13 -1.64 6.85
CA THR A 71 0.84 -2.97 6.31
C THR A 71 -0.67 -3.23 6.41
N HIS A 72 -1.12 -4.43 6.09
CA HIS A 72 -2.53 -4.78 6.27
C HIS A 72 -2.90 -4.83 7.77
N TRP A 73 -4.02 -4.24 8.14
CA TRP A 73 -4.46 -4.07 9.54
C TRP A 73 -4.47 -5.37 10.38
N ARG A 74 -4.77 -6.53 9.76
CA ARG A 74 -4.73 -7.85 10.44
C ARG A 74 -3.35 -8.25 10.93
N PHE A 75 -2.31 -7.64 10.39
CA PHE A 75 -0.91 -7.99 10.65
C PHE A 75 -0.16 -6.91 11.42
N PHE A 76 -0.83 -5.87 11.90
CA PHE A 76 -0.17 -4.77 12.61
C PHE A 76 0.63 -5.24 13.80
N ASP A 77 0.03 -6.06 14.68
CA ASP A 77 0.69 -6.50 15.92
C ASP A 77 1.86 -7.46 15.62
N GLU A 78 1.70 -8.36 14.64
CA GLU A 78 2.79 -9.25 14.22
C GLU A 78 3.93 -8.46 13.55
N PHE A 79 3.59 -7.49 12.71
CA PHE A 79 4.56 -6.64 12.02
C PHE A 79 5.37 -5.80 13.03
N GLU A 80 4.71 -5.14 13.96
CA GLU A 80 5.34 -4.33 15.01
C GLU A 80 6.23 -5.17 15.94
N ALA A 81 5.78 -6.38 16.31
CA ALA A 81 6.58 -7.31 17.11
C ALA A 81 7.83 -7.81 16.35
N LEU A 82 7.73 -7.99 15.03
CA LEU A 82 8.85 -8.47 14.21
C LEU A 82 9.84 -7.34 13.85
N PHE A 83 9.34 -6.11 13.69
CA PHE A 83 10.09 -4.93 13.28
C PHE A 83 9.89 -3.75 14.26
N PRO A 84 10.33 -3.89 15.51
CA PRO A 84 10.05 -2.92 16.58
C PRO A 84 10.65 -1.53 16.34
N ASN A 85 11.64 -1.42 15.44
CA ASN A 85 12.28 -0.15 15.08
C ASN A 85 11.57 0.58 13.92
N VAL A 86 10.53 0.00 13.33
CA VAL A 86 9.74 0.65 12.28
C VAL A 86 8.63 1.46 12.93
N ASP A 87 8.44 2.70 12.48
CA ASP A 87 7.32 3.55 12.92
C ASP A 87 6.04 3.14 12.17
N LEU A 88 5.30 2.17 12.76
CA LEU A 88 4.09 1.62 12.16
C LEU A 88 2.92 2.60 12.21
N GLN A 89 2.48 3.06 11.05
CA GLN A 89 1.37 3.99 10.87
C GLN A 89 0.03 3.23 10.70
N ARG A 90 -0.61 2.90 11.82
CA ARG A 90 -1.85 2.10 11.86
C ARG A 90 -3.07 2.78 11.22
N LYS A 91 -3.05 4.11 11.10
CA LYS A 91 -4.15 4.93 10.56
C LYS A 91 -3.92 5.40 9.12
N ARG A 92 -2.80 5.04 8.51
CA ARG A 92 -2.46 5.45 7.14
C ARG A 92 -2.59 4.27 6.17
N PHE A 93 -3.23 4.50 5.04
CA PHE A 93 -3.31 3.51 3.97
C PHE A 93 -2.07 3.52 3.07
N ILE A 94 -1.36 4.62 2.99
CA ILE A 94 -0.13 4.75 2.22
C ILE A 94 0.89 5.48 3.08
N THR A 95 2.11 4.94 3.13
CA THR A 95 3.30 5.61 3.67
C THR A 95 4.40 5.60 2.63
N TYR A 96 5.24 6.64 2.67
CA TYR A 96 6.44 6.72 1.84
C TYR A 96 7.64 7.08 2.71
N SER A 97 8.68 6.27 2.64
CA SER A 97 9.94 6.50 3.36
C SER A 97 11.10 5.84 2.61
N ASN A 98 12.21 6.54 2.45
CA ASN A 98 13.46 6.01 1.91
C ASN A 98 13.32 5.29 0.55
N GLY A 99 12.47 5.82 -0.34
CA GLY A 99 12.20 5.21 -1.66
C GLY A 99 11.25 4.00 -1.61
N ILE A 100 10.54 3.81 -0.49
CA ILE A 100 9.63 2.68 -0.27
C ILE A 100 8.22 3.19 -0.01
N TYR A 101 7.27 2.78 -0.84
CA TYR A 101 5.85 2.91 -0.60
C TYR A 101 5.33 1.65 0.10
N CYS A 102 4.64 1.80 1.22
CA CYS A 102 3.91 0.72 1.88
C CYS A 102 2.41 1.01 1.82
N LEU A 103 1.64 0.01 1.39
CA LEU A 103 0.20 0.13 1.16
C LEU A 103 -0.55 -0.76 2.15
N GLY A 104 -1.41 -0.17 2.97
CA GLY A 104 -2.23 -0.90 3.96
C GLY A 104 -3.40 -1.67 3.36
N SER A 105 -3.75 -1.38 2.10
CA SER A 105 -4.88 -1.97 1.39
C SER A 105 -4.53 -2.22 -0.07
N VAL A 106 -5.13 -3.26 -0.66
CA VAL A 106 -5.04 -3.51 -2.11
C VAL A 106 -5.67 -2.39 -2.94
N ASN A 107 -6.65 -1.68 -2.40
CA ASN A 107 -7.28 -0.55 -3.09
C ASN A 107 -6.31 0.62 -3.31
N ALA A 108 -5.33 0.79 -2.42
CA ALA A 108 -4.30 1.81 -2.54
C ALA A 108 -3.30 1.54 -3.69
N ILE A 109 -3.29 0.33 -4.25
CA ILE A 109 -2.41 -0.04 -5.38
C ILE A 109 -2.66 0.86 -6.58
N ARG A 110 -3.92 1.08 -6.92
CA ARG A 110 -4.29 1.94 -8.05
C ARG A 110 -3.75 3.35 -7.87
N ASP A 111 -3.94 3.91 -6.70
CA ASP A 111 -3.58 5.30 -6.43
C ASP A 111 -2.06 5.49 -6.49
N ILE A 112 -1.30 4.53 -5.96
CA ILE A 112 0.16 4.60 -6.04
C ILE A 112 0.70 4.36 -7.45
N ILE A 113 0.07 3.50 -8.25
CA ILE A 113 0.46 3.30 -9.65
C ILE A 113 0.27 4.59 -10.44
N VAL A 114 -0.87 5.26 -10.29
CA VAL A 114 -1.13 6.55 -10.96
C VAL A 114 -0.14 7.61 -10.50
N HIS A 115 0.16 7.68 -9.20
CA HIS A 115 1.14 8.59 -8.64
C HIS A 115 2.55 8.37 -9.20
N VAL A 116 3.03 7.12 -9.20
CA VAL A 116 4.37 6.79 -9.74
C VAL A 116 4.43 7.07 -11.24
N ILE A 117 3.37 6.79 -12.01
CA ILE A 117 3.30 7.13 -13.42
C ILE A 117 3.35 8.65 -13.61
N ASN A 118 2.67 9.41 -12.74
CA ASN A 118 2.73 10.86 -12.78
C ASN A 118 4.15 11.40 -12.59
N ASP A 119 4.86 10.86 -11.62
CA ASP A 119 6.25 11.25 -11.32
C ASP A 119 7.22 10.88 -12.47
N MET A 120 6.98 9.76 -13.17
CA MET A 120 7.86 9.27 -14.21
C MET A 120 7.55 9.86 -15.61
N TYR A 121 6.27 10.09 -15.91
CA TYR A 121 5.78 10.40 -17.26
C TYR A 121 4.89 11.65 -17.34
N GLY A 122 4.58 12.28 -16.19
CA GLY A 122 3.79 13.50 -16.11
C GLY A 122 2.27 13.30 -16.14
N ASP A 123 1.58 14.41 -15.87
CA ASP A 123 0.12 14.44 -15.61
C ASP A 123 -0.72 13.89 -16.76
N GLN A 124 -0.31 14.10 -18.01
CA GLN A 124 -1.10 13.69 -19.17
C GLN A 124 -1.27 12.18 -19.22
N ILE A 125 -0.15 11.44 -19.08
CA ILE A 125 -0.14 9.96 -19.11
C ILE A 125 -0.80 9.41 -17.85
N ALA A 126 -0.52 9.98 -16.68
CA ALA A 126 -1.16 9.58 -15.43
C ALA A 126 -2.69 9.71 -15.48
N ASN A 127 -3.21 10.80 -16.03
CA ASN A 127 -4.65 11.02 -16.21
C ASN A 127 -5.28 10.04 -17.21
N GLU A 128 -4.56 9.64 -18.24
CA GLU A 128 -5.02 8.63 -19.19
C GLU A 128 -5.12 7.25 -18.49
N VAL A 129 -4.10 6.85 -17.76
CA VAL A 129 -4.09 5.60 -16.97
C VAL A 129 -5.19 5.61 -15.92
N ALA A 130 -5.37 6.71 -15.17
CA ALA A 130 -6.41 6.84 -14.17
C ALA A 130 -7.81 6.67 -14.79
N ARG A 131 -8.05 7.23 -15.99
CA ARG A 131 -9.32 7.06 -16.73
C ARG A 131 -9.57 5.60 -17.12
N HIS A 132 -8.54 4.85 -17.51
CA HIS A 132 -8.67 3.42 -17.80
C HIS A 132 -9.09 2.63 -16.55
N PHE A 133 -8.48 2.86 -15.41
CA PHE A 133 -8.91 2.24 -14.15
C PHE A 133 -10.35 2.61 -13.77
N MET A 134 -10.77 3.86 -14.02
CA MET A 134 -12.16 4.28 -13.75
C MET A 134 -13.16 3.65 -14.73
N HIS A 135 -12.76 3.42 -15.98
CA HIS A 135 -13.62 2.81 -16.99
C HIS A 135 -13.90 1.34 -16.69
N GLU A 136 -12.90 0.60 -16.24
CA GLU A 136 -13.03 -0.78 -15.78
C GLU A 136 -13.98 -0.88 -14.56
N LEU A 137 -13.83 0.01 -13.59
CA LEU A 137 -14.72 0.09 -12.44
C LEU A 137 -16.18 0.35 -12.86
N LYS A 138 -16.43 1.30 -13.77
CA LYS A 138 -17.80 1.60 -14.24
C LYS A 138 -18.44 0.44 -14.98
N LYS A 139 -17.68 -0.35 -15.74
CA LYS A 139 -18.20 -1.54 -16.44
C LYS A 139 -18.51 -2.70 -15.48
N SER A 140 -17.68 -2.89 -14.45
CA SER A 140 -17.80 -4.03 -13.54
C SER A 140 -18.79 -3.80 -12.40
N TYR A 141 -18.96 -2.54 -11.97
CA TYR A 141 -19.67 -2.19 -10.74
C TYR A 141 -20.99 -1.46 -10.93
N ALA A 142 -21.35 -1.09 -12.15
CA ALA A 142 -22.60 -0.34 -12.41
C ALA A 142 -23.87 -1.13 -12.09
N THR A 143 -23.79 -2.45 -11.93
CA THR A 143 -24.96 -3.29 -11.70
C THR A 143 -24.97 -3.98 -10.31
N GLU A 144 -23.86 -4.30 -9.71
CA GLU A 144 -23.86 -5.11 -8.47
C GLU A 144 -23.58 -4.34 -7.18
N LEU A 145 -22.77 -3.29 -7.21
CA LEU A 145 -22.37 -2.57 -5.97
C LEU A 145 -23.38 -1.54 -5.49
N LEU A 146 -24.22 -1.00 -6.37
CA LEU A 146 -25.31 -0.12 -5.94
C LEU A 146 -26.40 -0.87 -5.14
N GLN A 147 -26.45 -2.20 -5.24
CA GLN A 147 -27.35 -3.05 -4.46
C GLN A 147 -26.76 -3.56 -3.13
N GLN A 148 -25.43 -3.62 -3.01
CA GLN A 148 -24.75 -4.09 -1.78
C GLN A 148 -24.23 -3.00 -0.86
N SER A 149 -24.26 -1.72 -1.27
CA SER A 149 -23.74 -0.60 -0.49
C SER A 149 -24.65 -0.12 0.66
N GLN A 150 -25.62 -0.93 1.09
CA GLN A 150 -26.44 -0.59 2.27
C GLN A 150 -25.82 -1.04 3.61
N GLU A 151 -24.71 -1.75 3.64
CA GLU A 151 -24.03 -2.09 4.89
C GLU A 151 -22.57 -1.63 4.89
N GLY A 152 -22.36 -0.42 5.32
CA GLY A 152 -21.33 0.25 6.05
C GLY A 152 -19.92 -0.33 6.15
N SER A 153 -19.10 -0.26 5.10
CA SER A 153 -17.66 -0.18 5.30
C SER A 153 -17.03 0.70 4.22
N HIS A 154 -16.93 1.97 4.49
CA HIS A 154 -16.24 2.92 3.61
C HIS A 154 -14.74 2.89 3.88
N TYR A 155 -13.93 2.61 2.84
CA TYR A 155 -12.46 2.60 2.91
C TYR A 155 -11.81 3.90 2.39
N ASP A 156 -12.58 4.99 2.27
CA ASP A 156 -12.05 6.32 1.91
C ASP A 156 -11.50 7.00 3.18
N GLU A 157 -10.25 7.44 3.13
CA GLU A 157 -9.57 8.13 4.25
C GLU A 157 -10.39 9.32 4.78
N ARG A 158 -11.05 10.07 3.89
CA ARG A 158 -11.91 11.21 4.26
C ARG A 158 -13.15 10.76 5.03
N VAL A 159 -13.73 9.62 4.64
CA VAL A 159 -14.88 9.04 5.36
C VAL A 159 -14.46 8.56 6.74
N ILE A 160 -13.30 7.91 6.86
CA ILE A 160 -12.76 7.48 8.15
C ILE A 160 -12.46 8.68 9.06
N GLN A 161 -11.86 9.75 8.54
CA GLN A 161 -11.61 10.98 9.30
C GLN A 161 -12.91 11.63 9.79
N ILE A 162 -13.94 11.66 8.94
CA ILE A 162 -15.27 12.18 9.34
C ILE A 162 -15.90 11.27 10.39
N GLN A 163 -15.80 9.95 10.24
CA GLN A 163 -16.31 9.00 11.24
C GLN A 163 -15.58 9.13 12.59
N GLU A 164 -14.26 9.28 12.59
CA GLU A 164 -13.47 9.53 13.80
C GLU A 164 -13.87 10.86 14.47
N GLN A 165 -14.05 11.92 13.68
CA GLN A 165 -14.53 13.21 14.20
C GLN A 165 -15.95 13.13 14.77
N LEU A 166 -16.85 12.41 14.12
CA LEU A 166 -18.21 12.20 14.61
C LEU A 166 -18.21 11.36 15.89
N GLN A 167 -17.40 10.28 15.95
CA GLN A 167 -17.30 9.44 17.14
C GLN A 167 -16.68 10.18 18.34
N SER A 168 -15.64 11.00 18.11
CA SER A 168 -15.02 11.80 19.17
C SER A 168 -15.91 12.92 19.69
N ARG A 169 -16.85 13.41 18.87
CA ARG A 169 -17.77 14.52 19.18
C ARG A 169 -19.23 14.09 19.35
N PHE A 170 -19.48 12.80 19.50
CA PHE A 170 -20.84 12.26 19.55
C PHE A 170 -21.71 12.85 20.68
N SER A 171 -21.10 13.36 21.74
CA SER A 171 -21.78 14.05 22.85
C SER A 171 -21.91 15.59 22.65
N GLU A 172 -21.28 16.17 21.62
CA GLU A 172 -21.34 17.61 21.36
C GLU A 172 -22.42 17.93 20.31
N ARG A 173 -23.26 18.94 20.59
CA ARG A 173 -24.23 19.45 19.61
C ARG A 173 -23.49 20.09 18.45
N THR A 174 -23.40 19.41 17.33
CA THR A 174 -22.83 19.96 16.06
C THR A 174 -23.91 20.83 15.40
N LYS A 175 -23.63 22.13 15.26
CA LYS A 175 -24.45 23.01 14.41
C LYS A 175 -24.01 22.82 12.96
N MET A 176 -24.93 22.41 12.10
CA MET A 176 -24.70 22.51 10.65
C MET A 176 -24.71 24.00 10.30
N VAL A 177 -23.66 24.44 9.64
CA VAL A 177 -23.59 25.77 9.03
C VAL A 177 -24.16 25.64 7.63
N ASP A 178 -25.19 26.45 7.34
CA ASP A 178 -25.81 26.55 6.01
C ASP A 178 -24.85 27.03 4.91
#